data_39fa6ab069d45d85c62fc78726af3843
#
_entry.id   39fa6ab069d45d85c62fc78726af3843
#
_cell.length_a   1.000
_cell.length_b   1.000
_cell.length_c   1.000
_cell.angle_alpha   90.00
_cell.angle_beta   90.00
_cell.angle_gamma   90.00
#
_symmetry.space_group_name_H-M   'P 1'
#
loop_
_entity.id
_entity.type
_entity.pdbx_description
1 polymer ?
#
loop_
_entity_poly.entity_id
_entity_poly.type
_entity_poly.pdbx_seq_one_letter_code
_entity_poly.pdbx_strand_id
1 'polypeptide(L)'
;VNGPEVPILDGSAMVYVNAIESVGLQEQNADKDYYIIKEKKRFKDEATGSELTIYPDSGFSVECMVEYNSQVLPNQFAVLDDLADFKQEIAGARTFVFVREIKDLIGLNLIKGGDLDNAIVIYDQVEDQATIDGICDVVKVPHMHLESLGYINPKPLAWDNEPARHKVMDVIGDLALIGRPIQG
;
A
#
# COMPACT_ATOMS: atom_id res chain seq x y z
N VAL A 1 17.74 0.97 10.01
CA VAL A 1 17.05 -0.23 10.53
C VAL A 1 18.09 -1.29 10.80
N ASN A 2 18.07 -1.91 11.98
CA ASN A 2 19.04 -2.95 12.37
C ASN A 2 18.41 -4.37 12.37
N GLY A 3 17.32 -4.57 11.69
CA GLY A 3 16.59 -5.83 11.53
C GLY A 3 16.43 -6.21 10.06
N PRO A 4 15.95 -7.43 9.77
CA PRO A 4 15.76 -7.92 8.40
C PRO A 4 14.59 -7.23 7.65
N GLU A 5 13.66 -6.63 8.38
CA GLU A 5 12.47 -5.98 7.83
C GLU A 5 12.25 -4.61 8.48
N VAL A 6 11.65 -3.71 7.73
CA VAL A 6 11.17 -2.43 8.26
C VAL A 6 9.86 -2.71 9.02
N PRO A 7 9.67 -2.21 10.25
CA PRO A 7 8.43 -2.43 11.00
C PRO A 7 7.21 -1.89 10.26
N ILE A 8 6.10 -2.63 10.28
CA ILE A 8 4.85 -2.19 9.64
C ILE A 8 4.24 -0.95 10.31
N LEU A 9 4.47 -0.78 11.62
CA LEU A 9 3.90 0.28 12.46
C LEU A 9 2.36 0.35 12.34
N ASP A 10 1.82 1.48 11.89
CA ASP A 10 0.38 1.67 11.69
C ASP A 10 -0.09 1.30 10.26
N GLY A 11 0.78 0.69 9.46
CA GLY A 11 0.50 0.30 8.09
C GLY A 11 0.60 1.42 7.07
N SER A 12 1.03 2.62 7.50
CA SER A 12 1.24 3.79 6.65
C SER A 12 2.69 4.26 6.65
N ALA A 13 3.04 5.20 5.77
CA ALA A 13 4.35 5.85 5.79
C ALA A 13 4.41 7.07 6.73
N MET A 14 3.28 7.53 7.26
CA MET A 14 3.21 8.79 8.01
C MET A 14 4.14 8.82 9.23
N VAL A 15 4.22 7.71 9.96
CA VAL A 15 5.08 7.62 11.16
C VAL A 15 6.55 7.80 10.78
N TYR A 16 6.98 7.23 9.65
CA TYR A 16 8.34 7.37 9.14
C TYR A 16 8.62 8.79 8.65
N VAL A 17 7.70 9.40 7.92
CA VAL A 17 7.82 10.79 7.45
C VAL A 17 7.99 11.73 8.65
N ASN A 18 7.13 11.60 9.66
CA ASN A 18 7.20 12.41 10.87
C ASN A 18 8.51 12.20 11.64
N ALA A 19 9.00 10.95 11.74
CA ALA A 19 10.27 10.64 12.38
C ALA A 19 11.47 11.31 11.66
N ILE A 20 11.49 11.25 10.32
CA ILE A 20 12.53 11.87 9.50
C ILE A 20 12.48 13.41 9.67
N GLU A 21 11.31 14.01 9.57
CA GLU A 21 11.14 15.45 9.72
C GLU A 21 11.53 15.95 11.12
N SER A 22 11.28 15.15 12.16
CA SER A 22 11.60 15.55 13.54
C SER A 22 13.10 15.78 13.79
N VAL A 23 13.96 15.11 13.01
CA VAL A 23 15.42 15.27 13.08
C VAL A 23 15.95 16.26 12.04
N GLY A 24 15.11 16.67 11.09
CA GLY A 24 15.44 17.57 10.00
C GLY A 24 16.22 16.90 8.86
N LEU A 25 16.34 17.61 7.76
CA LEU A 25 17.11 17.22 6.58
C LEU A 25 18.30 18.17 6.42
N GLN A 26 19.44 17.62 6.04
CA GLN A 26 20.61 18.40 5.66
C GLN A 26 20.86 18.25 4.17
N GLU A 27 20.81 19.36 3.47
CA GLU A 27 21.14 19.40 2.04
C GLU A 27 22.63 19.12 1.85
N GLN A 28 22.93 18.25 0.89
CA GLN A 28 24.30 17.87 0.54
C GLN A 28 24.78 18.70 -0.65
N ASN A 29 26.06 19.04 -0.67
CA ASN A 29 26.68 19.76 -1.79
C ASN A 29 27.08 18.76 -2.91
N ALA A 30 26.09 18.05 -3.44
CA ALA A 30 26.26 17.10 -4.51
C ALA A 30 24.94 16.97 -5.29
N ASP A 31 25.01 17.03 -6.61
CA ASP A 31 23.85 16.82 -7.47
C ASP A 31 23.40 15.37 -7.45
N LYS A 32 22.09 15.15 -7.62
CA LYS A 32 21.52 13.82 -7.82
C LYS A 32 21.53 13.44 -9.30
N ASP A 33 21.93 12.21 -9.59
CA ASP A 33 21.73 11.63 -10.91
C ASP A 33 20.29 11.14 -11.03
N TYR A 34 19.61 11.53 -12.10
CA TYR A 34 18.26 11.11 -12.40
C TYR A 34 18.22 10.03 -13.49
N TYR A 35 17.30 9.09 -13.34
CA TYR A 35 16.91 8.21 -14.43
C TYR A 35 15.82 8.89 -15.26
N ILE A 36 16.17 9.37 -16.46
CA ILE A 36 15.26 10.16 -17.32
C ILE A 36 14.51 9.22 -18.25
N ILE A 37 13.19 9.26 -18.19
CA ILE A 37 12.31 8.54 -19.10
C ILE A 37 12.27 9.31 -20.42
N LYS A 38 12.78 8.73 -21.51
CA LYS A 38 12.88 9.38 -22.83
C LYS A 38 11.76 9.03 -23.79
N GLU A 39 11.06 7.93 -23.53
CA GLU A 39 9.98 7.45 -24.38
C GLU A 39 8.93 6.69 -23.57
N LYS A 40 7.71 6.64 -24.03
CA LYS A 40 6.64 5.85 -23.43
C LYS A 40 7.04 4.37 -23.39
N LYS A 41 6.92 3.75 -22.22
CA LYS A 41 7.06 2.31 -22.02
C LYS A 41 5.78 1.76 -21.40
N ARG A 42 5.38 0.57 -21.82
CA ARG A 42 4.24 -0.16 -21.28
C ARG A 42 4.67 -1.58 -20.94
N PHE A 43 4.33 -1.98 -19.74
CA PHE A 43 4.57 -3.31 -19.20
C PHE A 43 3.22 -3.90 -18.81
N LYS A 44 3.00 -5.16 -19.12
CA LYS A 44 1.80 -5.89 -18.76
C LYS A 44 2.18 -7.25 -18.21
N ASP A 45 1.63 -7.60 -17.06
CA ASP A 45 1.68 -8.95 -16.54
C ASP A 45 0.46 -9.71 -17.03
N GLU A 46 0.68 -10.69 -17.90
CA GLU A 46 -0.42 -11.48 -18.48
C GLU A 46 -1.07 -12.44 -17.46
N ALA A 47 -0.39 -12.76 -16.38
CA ALA A 47 -0.93 -13.66 -15.35
C ALA A 47 -1.93 -12.94 -14.43
N THR A 48 -1.62 -11.71 -14.04
CA THR A 48 -2.46 -10.89 -13.13
C THR A 48 -3.33 -9.88 -13.88
N GLY A 49 -2.98 -9.55 -15.12
CA GLY A 49 -3.57 -8.46 -15.89
C GLY A 49 -3.10 -7.07 -15.46
N SER A 50 -2.18 -6.99 -14.50
CA SER A 50 -1.61 -5.72 -14.03
C SER A 50 -0.81 -5.05 -15.13
N GLU A 51 -0.90 -3.73 -15.18
CA GLU A 51 -0.26 -2.93 -16.22
C GLU A 51 0.41 -1.70 -15.63
N LEU A 52 1.64 -1.44 -16.08
CA LEU A 52 2.39 -0.23 -15.77
C LEU A 52 2.72 0.48 -17.08
N THR A 53 2.37 1.75 -17.18
CA THR A 53 2.80 2.61 -18.28
C THR A 53 3.56 3.80 -17.74
N ILE A 54 4.75 4.05 -18.29
CA ILE A 54 5.56 5.22 -17.93
C ILE A 54 5.70 6.14 -19.15
N TYR A 55 5.72 7.43 -18.87
CA TYR A 55 5.77 8.49 -19.89
C TYR A 55 6.94 9.44 -19.60
N PRO A 56 7.52 10.08 -20.63
CA PRO A 56 8.42 11.22 -20.41
C PRO A 56 7.67 12.38 -19.78
N ASP A 57 8.25 12.96 -18.74
CA ASP A 57 7.76 14.18 -18.10
C ASP A 57 8.95 15.00 -17.56
N SER A 58 8.68 16.24 -17.19
CA SER A 58 9.65 17.13 -16.54
C SER A 58 9.72 16.93 -15.02
N GLY A 59 8.71 16.28 -14.42
CA GLY A 59 8.59 15.99 -13.00
C GLY A 59 8.55 14.49 -12.70
N PHE A 60 7.95 14.17 -11.58
CA PHE A 60 7.58 12.81 -11.20
C PHE A 60 6.15 12.83 -10.66
N SER A 61 5.27 12.12 -11.31
CA SER A 61 3.88 11.94 -10.89
C SER A 61 3.49 10.46 -10.96
N VAL A 62 2.50 10.07 -10.17
CA VAL A 62 1.98 8.69 -10.17
C VAL A 62 0.47 8.71 -10.18
N GLU A 63 -0.13 8.00 -11.13
CA GLU A 63 -1.54 7.69 -11.17
C GLU A 63 -1.71 6.18 -10.96
N CYS A 64 -2.62 5.78 -10.09
CA CYS A 64 -2.90 4.38 -9.83
C CYS A 64 -4.40 4.11 -9.81
N MET A 65 -4.83 3.12 -10.57
CA MET A 65 -6.17 2.56 -10.49
C MET A 65 -6.07 1.14 -9.92
N VAL A 66 -6.94 0.82 -8.98
CA VAL A 66 -7.07 -0.52 -8.40
C VAL A 66 -8.42 -1.13 -8.76
N GLU A 67 -8.37 -2.40 -9.18
CA GLU A 67 -9.53 -3.21 -9.51
C GLU A 67 -9.31 -4.64 -9.00
N TYR A 68 -10.11 -5.06 -8.02
CA TYR A 68 -9.98 -6.36 -7.35
C TYR A 68 -11.20 -7.26 -7.52
N ASN A 69 -12.14 -6.90 -8.40
CA ASN A 69 -13.40 -7.61 -8.57
C ASN A 69 -14.11 -7.89 -7.23
N SER A 70 -14.19 -6.86 -6.38
CA SER A 70 -14.74 -6.92 -5.03
C SER A 70 -16.06 -6.14 -4.94
N GLN A 71 -17.03 -6.69 -4.22
CA GLN A 71 -18.29 -5.98 -3.94
C GLN A 71 -18.14 -4.90 -2.86
N VAL A 72 -17.07 -4.98 -2.05
CA VAL A 72 -16.78 -4.07 -0.94
C VAL A 72 -15.80 -2.97 -1.36
N LEU A 73 -14.75 -3.36 -2.12
CA LEU A 73 -13.78 -2.42 -2.67
C LEU A 73 -14.11 -2.17 -4.14
N PRO A 74 -14.82 -1.07 -4.47
CA PRO A 74 -15.07 -0.69 -5.85
C PRO A 74 -13.75 -0.30 -6.54
N ASN A 75 -13.78 -0.19 -7.86
CA ASN A 75 -12.63 0.37 -8.58
C ASN A 75 -12.33 1.76 -8.04
N GLN A 76 -11.10 1.97 -7.65
CA GLN A 76 -10.62 3.20 -7.06
C GLN A 76 -9.44 3.76 -7.83
N PHE A 77 -9.30 5.07 -7.75
CA PHE A 77 -8.26 5.81 -8.43
C PHE A 77 -7.63 6.81 -7.45
N ALA A 78 -6.32 6.96 -7.54
CA ALA A 78 -5.56 7.96 -6.79
C ALA A 78 -4.42 8.53 -7.65
N VAL A 79 -4.09 9.78 -7.40
CA VAL A 79 -3.03 10.53 -8.08
C VAL A 79 -2.13 11.17 -7.06
N LEU A 80 -0.84 11.21 -7.35
CA LEU A 80 0.13 12.11 -6.74
C LEU A 80 0.81 12.88 -7.87
N ASP A 81 0.50 14.16 -7.99
CA ASP A 81 1.04 15.02 -9.06
C ASP A 81 2.44 15.53 -8.75
N ASP A 82 2.79 15.70 -7.48
CA ASP A 82 4.11 16.12 -7.04
C ASP A 82 4.50 15.39 -5.74
N LEU A 83 5.75 14.93 -5.64
CA LEU A 83 6.28 14.32 -4.42
C LEU A 83 6.27 15.26 -3.21
N ALA A 84 6.22 16.57 -3.41
CA ALA A 84 6.07 17.54 -2.32
C ALA A 84 4.75 17.35 -1.55
N ASP A 85 3.71 16.85 -2.20
CA ASP A 85 2.40 16.58 -1.62
C ASP A 85 2.28 15.19 -1.00
N PHE A 86 3.32 14.34 -1.11
CA PHE A 86 3.32 12.96 -0.62
C PHE A 86 2.85 12.84 0.83
N LYS A 87 3.35 13.71 1.72
CA LYS A 87 2.98 13.67 3.13
C LYS A 87 1.48 13.87 3.35
N GLN A 88 0.89 14.82 2.63
CA GLN A 88 -0.51 15.22 2.83
C GLN A 88 -1.48 14.27 2.12
N GLU A 89 -1.10 13.80 0.93
CA GLU A 89 -2.00 13.07 0.05
C GLU A 89 -1.86 11.54 0.18
N ILE A 90 -0.67 11.03 0.49
CA ILE A 90 -0.35 9.60 0.36
C ILE A 90 0.13 8.98 1.67
N ALA A 91 1.02 9.65 2.41
CA ALA A 91 1.77 9.03 3.51
C ALA A 91 0.91 8.41 4.61
N GLY A 92 -0.32 8.90 4.83
CA GLY A 92 -1.25 8.38 5.83
C GLY A 92 -2.10 7.20 5.37
N ALA A 93 -1.99 6.77 4.11
CA ALA A 93 -2.77 5.67 3.57
C ALA A 93 -2.25 4.32 4.09
N ARG A 94 -3.09 3.58 4.82
CA ARG A 94 -2.76 2.27 5.40
C ARG A 94 -2.78 1.18 4.33
N THR A 95 -1.93 0.17 4.53
CA THR A 95 -2.00 -1.08 3.76
C THR A 95 -3.35 -1.78 3.94
N PHE A 96 -3.69 -2.67 3.02
CA PHE A 96 -4.95 -3.41 3.05
C PHE A 96 -4.74 -4.87 2.66
N VAL A 97 -5.69 -5.71 3.07
CA VAL A 97 -5.71 -7.15 2.79
C VAL A 97 -7.15 -7.63 2.69
N PHE A 98 -7.42 -8.57 1.79
CA PHE A 98 -8.71 -9.26 1.75
C PHE A 98 -8.69 -10.48 2.67
N VAL A 99 -9.79 -10.72 3.39
CA VAL A 99 -9.92 -11.88 4.28
C VAL A 99 -9.65 -13.17 3.51
N ARG A 100 -10.16 -13.29 2.28
CA ARG A 100 -9.94 -14.45 1.40
C ARG A 100 -8.47 -14.76 1.10
N GLU A 101 -7.58 -13.78 1.21
CA GLU A 101 -6.15 -13.92 0.91
C GLU A 101 -5.32 -14.26 2.16
N ILE A 102 -5.85 -13.96 3.34
CA ILE A 102 -5.10 -14.08 4.60
C ILE A 102 -4.63 -15.52 4.82
N LYS A 103 -5.47 -16.52 4.53
CA LYS A 103 -5.14 -17.93 4.71
C LYS A 103 -3.90 -18.34 3.89
N ASP A 104 -3.85 -17.93 2.63
CA ASP A 104 -2.73 -18.23 1.74
C ASP A 104 -1.46 -17.47 2.16
N LEU A 105 -1.59 -16.21 2.55
CA LEU A 105 -0.48 -15.41 3.06
C LEU A 105 0.12 -16.00 4.34
N ILE A 106 -0.72 -16.50 5.25
CA ILE A 106 -0.27 -17.21 6.46
C ILE A 106 0.47 -18.49 6.07
N GLY A 107 -0.07 -19.27 5.12
CA GLY A 107 0.57 -20.48 4.62
C GLY A 107 1.95 -20.24 4.02
N LEU A 108 2.16 -19.07 3.44
CA LEU A 108 3.45 -18.60 2.91
C LEU A 108 4.36 -17.96 3.99
N ASN A 109 3.96 -17.98 5.27
CA ASN A 109 4.69 -17.37 6.38
C ASN A 109 4.87 -15.84 6.24
N LEU A 110 3.91 -15.18 5.60
CA LEU A 110 3.79 -13.73 5.45
C LEU A 110 2.89 -13.13 6.53
N ILE A 111 2.68 -11.81 6.50
CA ILE A 111 1.81 -11.03 7.40
C ILE A 111 2.05 -11.25 8.91
N LYS A 112 3.27 -11.54 9.32
CA LYS A 112 3.62 -11.83 10.74
C LYS A 112 3.32 -10.70 11.72
N GLY A 113 3.29 -9.46 11.25
CA GLY A 113 3.01 -8.26 12.04
C GLY A 113 1.66 -7.63 11.73
N GLY A 114 0.83 -8.27 10.90
CA GLY A 114 -0.49 -7.74 10.53
C GLY A 114 -1.51 -7.88 11.67
N ASP A 115 -2.26 -6.81 11.93
CA ASP A 115 -3.41 -6.78 12.82
C ASP A 115 -4.47 -5.79 12.31
N LEU A 116 -5.60 -5.70 13.03
CA LEU A 116 -6.71 -4.79 12.68
C LEU A 116 -6.37 -3.30 12.85
N ASP A 117 -5.29 -2.97 13.53
CA ASP A 117 -4.86 -1.59 13.76
C ASP A 117 -3.89 -1.09 12.68
N ASN A 118 -3.18 -1.99 12.01
CA ASN A 118 -2.14 -1.64 11.04
C ASN A 118 -2.43 -2.06 9.58
N ALA A 119 -3.61 -2.61 9.31
CA ALA A 119 -4.06 -2.91 7.95
C ALA A 119 -5.56 -2.66 7.82
N ILE A 120 -6.00 -2.23 6.65
CA ILE A 120 -7.43 -2.21 6.29
C ILE A 120 -7.80 -3.63 5.90
N VAL A 121 -8.70 -4.27 6.65
CA VAL A 121 -9.12 -5.65 6.39
C VAL A 121 -10.48 -5.66 5.70
N ILE A 122 -10.52 -6.25 4.51
CA ILE A 122 -11.67 -6.23 3.61
C ILE A 122 -12.31 -7.61 3.60
N TYR A 123 -13.55 -7.70 4.10
CA TYR A 123 -14.38 -8.90 4.04
C TYR A 123 -15.36 -8.77 2.88
N ASP A 124 -15.00 -9.28 1.72
CA ASP A 124 -15.75 -9.12 0.47
C ASP A 124 -16.37 -10.43 -0.07
N GLN A 125 -16.07 -11.54 0.58
CA GLN A 125 -16.65 -12.86 0.29
C GLN A 125 -17.02 -13.54 1.61
N VAL A 126 -18.14 -14.25 1.60
CA VAL A 126 -18.61 -14.99 2.78
C VAL A 126 -17.71 -16.22 2.99
N GLU A 127 -17.11 -16.30 4.17
CA GLU A 127 -16.32 -17.43 4.63
C GLU A 127 -17.08 -18.18 5.74
N ASP A 128 -16.76 -19.46 5.94
CA ASP A 128 -17.29 -20.20 7.07
C ASP A 128 -16.66 -19.74 8.40
N GLN A 129 -17.39 -19.93 9.51
CA GLN A 129 -16.96 -19.48 10.82
C GLN A 129 -15.63 -20.13 11.26
N ALA A 130 -15.38 -21.38 10.90
CA ALA A 130 -14.15 -22.07 11.26
C ALA A 130 -12.92 -21.44 10.57
N THR A 131 -13.08 -20.99 9.32
CA THR A 131 -12.04 -20.24 8.61
C THR A 131 -11.77 -18.91 9.28
N ILE A 132 -12.80 -18.14 9.65
CA ILE A 132 -12.66 -16.87 10.35
C ILE A 132 -11.99 -17.07 11.71
N ASP A 133 -12.42 -18.05 12.50
CA ASP A 133 -11.83 -18.37 13.79
C ASP A 133 -10.34 -18.75 13.65
N GLY A 134 -10.00 -19.56 12.65
CA GLY A 134 -8.62 -19.92 12.37
C GLY A 134 -7.73 -18.72 11.99
N ILE A 135 -8.27 -17.74 11.25
CA ILE A 135 -7.57 -16.48 10.97
C ILE A 135 -7.37 -15.69 12.26
N CYS A 136 -8.42 -15.55 13.07
CA CYS A 136 -8.36 -14.83 14.35
C CYS A 136 -7.29 -15.42 15.28
N ASP A 137 -7.19 -16.75 15.37
CA ASP A 137 -6.18 -17.43 16.17
C ASP A 137 -4.75 -17.11 15.73
N VAL A 138 -4.51 -17.07 14.41
CA VAL A 138 -3.17 -16.78 13.85
C VAL A 138 -2.77 -15.33 14.06
N VAL A 139 -3.68 -14.39 13.77
CA VAL A 139 -3.41 -12.95 13.97
C VAL A 139 -3.60 -12.50 15.44
N LYS A 140 -3.98 -13.44 16.32
CA LYS A 140 -4.12 -13.23 17.78
C LYS A 140 -5.14 -12.15 18.16
N VAL A 141 -6.25 -12.12 17.47
CA VAL A 141 -7.40 -11.27 17.79
C VAL A 141 -8.54 -12.14 18.35
N PRO A 142 -9.48 -11.58 19.14
CA PRO A 142 -10.66 -12.32 19.57
C PRO A 142 -11.47 -12.84 18.38
N HIS A 143 -12.06 -14.04 18.52
CA HIS A 143 -12.98 -14.58 17.51
C HIS A 143 -14.10 -13.58 17.25
N MET A 144 -14.45 -13.39 16.00
CA MET A 144 -15.47 -12.45 15.58
C MET A 144 -16.50 -13.14 14.69
N HIS A 145 -17.73 -12.66 14.75
CA HIS A 145 -18.78 -13.09 13.83
C HIS A 145 -19.05 -11.98 12.82
N LEU A 146 -18.83 -12.25 11.54
CA LEU A 146 -18.99 -11.27 10.49
C LEU A 146 -20.37 -11.46 9.82
N GLU A 147 -21.32 -10.59 10.17
CA GLU A 147 -22.72 -10.69 9.69
C GLU A 147 -22.91 -10.15 8.27
N SER A 148 -22.03 -9.27 7.82
CA SER A 148 -22.14 -8.61 6.52
C SER A 148 -20.78 -8.32 5.90
N LEU A 149 -20.74 -8.26 4.58
CA LEU A 149 -19.55 -7.84 3.84
C LEU A 149 -19.23 -6.37 4.14
N GLY A 150 -17.93 -6.02 4.21
CA GLY A 150 -17.50 -4.66 4.53
C GLY A 150 -16.06 -4.58 4.98
N TYR A 151 -15.68 -3.41 5.46
CA TYR A 151 -14.42 -3.18 6.16
C TYR A 151 -14.61 -3.55 7.63
N ILE A 152 -13.74 -4.42 8.17
CA ILE A 152 -13.86 -4.91 9.56
C ILE A 152 -12.94 -4.20 10.56
N ASN A 153 -12.35 -3.10 10.16
CA ASN A 153 -11.46 -2.32 11.01
C ASN A 153 -12.23 -1.46 12.01
N PRO A 154 -11.71 -1.27 13.24
CA PRO A 154 -12.31 -0.38 14.22
C PRO A 154 -12.18 1.09 13.85
N LYS A 155 -11.18 1.46 13.05
CA LYS A 155 -10.95 2.82 12.57
C LYS A 155 -11.54 3.01 11.18
N PRO A 156 -12.24 4.12 10.91
CA PRO A 156 -12.72 4.43 9.58
C PRO A 156 -11.56 4.61 8.58
N LEU A 157 -11.88 4.60 7.29
CA LEU A 157 -10.93 4.99 6.26
C LEU A 157 -10.54 6.46 6.41
N ALA A 158 -9.27 6.78 6.17
CA ALA A 158 -8.79 8.18 6.16
C ALA A 158 -9.27 8.94 4.92
N TRP A 159 -9.44 8.22 3.80
CA TRP A 159 -10.04 8.69 2.55
C TRP A 159 -10.92 7.60 1.96
N ASP A 160 -11.94 7.97 1.22
CA ASP A 160 -12.80 7.01 0.51
C ASP A 160 -12.01 6.11 -0.46
N ASN A 161 -10.88 6.59 -0.97
CA ASN A 161 -9.97 5.88 -1.86
C ASN A 161 -8.63 5.52 -1.19
N GLU A 162 -8.62 5.30 0.12
CA GLU A 162 -7.38 4.98 0.87
C GLU A 162 -6.61 3.78 0.28
N PRO A 163 -7.23 2.66 -0.14
CA PRO A 163 -6.53 1.57 -0.80
C PRO A 163 -5.79 1.98 -2.08
N ALA A 164 -6.39 2.82 -2.93
CA ALA A 164 -5.72 3.30 -4.14
C ALA A 164 -4.55 4.24 -3.81
N ARG A 165 -4.68 5.09 -2.78
CA ARG A 165 -3.58 5.94 -2.28
C ARG A 165 -2.42 5.10 -1.75
N HIS A 166 -2.71 4.01 -1.04
CA HIS A 166 -1.67 3.08 -0.61
C HIS A 166 -0.94 2.45 -1.81
N LYS A 167 -1.65 2.10 -2.88
CA LYS A 167 -1.01 1.59 -4.10
C LYS A 167 -0.14 2.61 -4.82
N VAL A 168 -0.45 3.91 -4.76
CA VAL A 168 0.47 4.96 -5.19
C VAL A 168 1.77 4.90 -4.38
N MET A 169 1.68 4.73 -3.05
CA MET A 169 2.84 4.58 -2.18
C MET A 169 3.67 3.34 -2.53
N ASP A 170 3.03 2.20 -2.79
CA ASP A 170 3.70 0.96 -3.21
C ASP A 170 4.49 1.19 -4.50
N VAL A 171 3.87 1.81 -5.52
CA VAL A 171 4.53 2.11 -6.80
C VAL A 171 5.76 3.01 -6.60
N ILE A 172 5.65 4.05 -5.77
CA ILE A 172 6.78 4.93 -5.44
C ILE A 172 7.91 4.14 -4.77
N GLY A 173 7.56 3.27 -3.81
CA GLY A 173 8.51 2.43 -3.10
C GLY A 173 9.23 1.44 -4.02
N ASP A 174 8.49 0.76 -4.88
CA ASP A 174 9.04 -0.19 -5.84
C ASP A 174 9.95 0.49 -6.87
N LEU A 175 9.55 1.65 -7.40
CA LEU A 175 10.38 2.43 -8.31
C LEU A 175 11.66 2.96 -7.64
N ALA A 176 11.63 3.25 -6.34
CA ALA A 176 12.81 3.68 -5.60
C ALA A 176 13.91 2.60 -5.53
N LEU A 177 13.57 1.31 -5.70
CA LEU A 177 14.53 0.20 -5.76
C LEU A 177 15.49 0.30 -6.96
N ILE A 178 15.19 1.11 -7.97
CA ILE A 178 16.11 1.44 -9.06
C ILE A 178 17.37 2.13 -8.53
N GLY A 179 17.30 2.74 -7.33
CA GLY A 179 18.43 3.38 -6.66
C GLY A 179 18.78 4.78 -7.19
N ARG A 180 17.97 5.33 -8.06
CA ARG A 180 18.05 6.72 -8.57
C ARG A 180 16.67 7.33 -8.67
N PRO A 181 16.51 8.64 -8.40
CA PRO A 181 15.26 9.34 -8.67
C PRO A 181 14.89 9.22 -10.16
N ILE A 182 13.60 9.10 -10.42
CA ILE A 182 13.07 9.06 -11.78
C ILE A 182 12.54 10.44 -12.15
N GLN A 183 12.73 10.82 -13.39
CA GLN A 183 12.09 11.95 -14.03
C GLN A 183 11.28 11.43 -15.22
N GLY A 184 9.94 11.51 -15.10
CA GLY A 184 9.00 10.95 -16.08
C GLY A 184 7.62 10.70 -15.49
#